data_76f1cb74ed63fa8c208653420b0adf47
#
_entry.id   76f1cb74ed63fa8c208653420b0adf47
#
_cell.length_a   1.000
_cell.length_b   1.000
_cell.length_c   1.000
_cell.angle_alpha   90.00
_cell.angle_beta   90.00
_cell.angle_gamma   90.00
#
_symmetry.space_group_name_H-M   'P 1'
#
loop_
_entity.id
_entity.type
_entity.pdbx_description
1 polymer ?
#
loop_
_entity_poly.entity_id
_entity_poly.type
_entity_poly.pdbx_seq_one_letter_code
_entity_poly.pdbx_strand_id
1 'polypeptide(L)'
;MKPNIKDIEDNLDNFRAVQYRMGNEGIDYCFEHYSSFDEIEDEEFHKLRNEFLESMKKIRSYVENKIETLSEQIDDTTWGDY
;
A
#
# COMPACT_ATOMS: atom_id res chain seq x y z
N MET A 1 8.42 -18.58 26.03
CA MET A 1 9.55 -17.72 26.44
C MET A 1 9.10 -16.27 26.42
N LYS A 2 9.38 -15.54 27.47
CA LYS A 2 9.03 -14.12 27.52
C LYS A 2 10.11 -13.31 26.77
N PRO A 3 9.73 -12.39 25.89
CA PRO A 3 10.70 -11.49 25.29
C PRO A 3 11.31 -10.61 26.38
N ASN A 4 12.57 -10.22 26.21
CA ASN A 4 13.19 -9.33 27.16
C ASN A 4 12.79 -7.87 26.83
N ILE A 5 13.09 -6.96 27.74
CA ILE A 5 12.72 -5.55 27.59
C ILE A 5 13.35 -4.94 26.35
N LYS A 6 14.60 -5.31 26.05
CA LYS A 6 15.31 -4.81 24.88
C LYS A 6 14.59 -5.18 23.58
N ASP A 7 14.14 -6.43 23.48
CA ASP A 7 13.40 -6.88 22.28
C ASP A 7 12.08 -6.13 22.11
N ILE A 8 11.39 -5.86 23.22
CA ILE A 8 10.16 -5.09 23.20
C ILE A 8 10.42 -3.64 22.75
N GLU A 9 11.48 -3.05 23.29
CA GLU A 9 11.88 -1.68 22.94
C GLU A 9 12.28 -1.58 21.47
N ASP A 10 13.07 -2.53 20.98
CA ASP A 10 13.49 -2.55 19.57
C ASP A 10 12.28 -2.66 18.65
N ASN A 11 11.33 -3.52 19.00
CA ASN A 11 10.11 -3.69 18.21
C ASN A 11 9.24 -2.43 18.26
N LEU A 12 9.16 -1.78 19.41
CA LEU A 12 8.44 -0.51 19.54
C LEU A 12 9.07 0.56 18.65
N ASP A 13 10.39 0.65 18.64
CA ASP A 13 11.12 1.61 17.82
C ASP A 13 10.87 1.36 16.32
N ASN A 14 10.84 0.08 15.93
CA ASN A 14 10.53 -0.28 14.54
C ASN A 14 9.15 0.21 14.12
N PHE A 15 8.13 0.02 14.97
CA PHE A 15 6.77 0.47 14.66
C PHE A 15 6.65 2.00 14.70
N ARG A 16 7.38 2.66 15.59
CA ARG A 16 7.43 4.13 15.61
C ARG A 16 8.03 4.67 14.31
N ALA A 17 9.07 4.02 13.81
CA ALA A 17 9.67 4.38 12.52
C ALA A 17 8.69 4.20 11.38
N VAL A 18 7.92 3.11 11.38
CA VAL A 18 6.87 2.88 10.38
C VAL A 18 5.83 4.00 10.44
N GLN A 19 5.35 4.33 11.63
CA GLN A 19 4.35 5.39 11.82
C GLN A 19 4.87 6.74 11.31
N TYR A 20 6.11 7.07 11.62
CA TYR A 20 6.75 8.32 11.19
C TYR A 20 6.80 8.41 9.67
N ARG A 21 7.25 7.34 9.01
CA ARG A 21 7.37 7.31 7.55
C ARG A 21 6.01 7.36 6.87
N MET A 22 5.02 6.66 7.43
CA MET A 22 3.66 6.69 6.90
C MET A 22 3.07 8.11 6.94
N GLY A 23 3.36 8.85 8.00
CA GLY A 23 2.91 10.22 8.15
C GLY A 23 3.59 11.21 7.22
N ASN A 24 4.87 10.98 6.89
CA ASN A 24 5.66 11.90 6.07
C ASN A 24 5.59 11.60 4.58
N GLU A 25 5.57 10.32 4.20
CA GLU A 25 5.72 9.90 2.81
C GLU A 25 4.50 9.21 2.24
N GLY A 26 3.54 8.88 3.10
CA GLY A 26 2.34 8.14 2.71
C GLY A 26 2.53 6.64 2.83
N ILE A 27 1.44 5.95 3.16
CA ILE A 27 1.44 4.51 3.40
C ILE A 27 1.77 3.72 2.13
N ASP A 28 1.30 4.18 0.98
CA ASP A 28 1.54 3.53 -0.31
C ASP A 28 3.02 3.55 -0.68
N TYR A 29 3.66 4.71 -0.57
CA TYR A 29 5.09 4.86 -0.85
C TYR A 29 5.93 3.99 0.09
N CYS A 30 5.64 4.05 1.39
CA CYS A 30 6.39 3.31 2.39
C CYS A 30 6.34 1.80 2.15
N PHE A 31 5.15 1.28 1.90
CA PHE A 31 4.97 -0.15 1.77
C PHE A 31 5.52 -0.70 0.46
N GLU A 32 5.61 0.12 -0.57
CA GLU A 32 6.20 -0.29 -1.85
C GLU A 32 7.71 -0.18 -1.88
N HIS A 33 8.29 0.82 -1.20
CA HIS A 33 9.69 1.17 -1.41
C HIS A 33 10.63 0.83 -0.26
N TYR A 34 10.13 0.69 0.97
CA TYR A 34 11.00 0.42 2.12
C TYR A 34 11.11 -1.07 2.41
N SER A 35 12.20 -1.67 1.90
CA SER A 35 12.48 -3.09 2.17
C SER A 35 12.81 -3.36 3.63
N SER A 36 13.23 -2.34 4.39
CA SER A 36 13.50 -2.50 5.81
C SER A 36 12.27 -2.94 6.61
N PHE A 37 11.08 -2.66 6.10
CA PHE A 37 9.85 -3.13 6.74
C PHE A 37 9.70 -4.65 6.70
N ASP A 38 10.38 -5.32 5.77
CA ASP A 38 10.37 -6.78 5.67
C ASP A 38 11.07 -7.43 6.87
N GLU A 39 11.95 -6.70 7.54
CA GLU A 39 12.72 -7.19 8.68
C GLU A 39 11.92 -7.14 10.00
N ILE A 40 10.77 -6.50 10.01
CA ILE A 40 9.95 -6.41 11.21
C ILE A 40 9.35 -7.78 11.51
N GLU A 41 9.57 -8.27 12.73
CA GLU A 41 9.07 -9.58 13.16
C GLU A 41 7.65 -9.48 13.71
N ASP A 42 6.66 -9.39 12.83
CA ASP A 42 5.26 -9.30 13.20
C ASP A 42 4.42 -9.84 12.03
N GLU A 43 3.87 -11.03 12.22
CA GLU A 43 3.11 -11.71 11.15
C GLU A 43 1.85 -10.93 10.75
N GLU A 44 1.16 -10.36 11.72
CA GLU A 44 -0.05 -9.58 11.44
C GLU A 44 0.27 -8.32 10.64
N PHE A 45 1.37 -7.66 10.95
CA PHE A 45 1.83 -6.50 10.19
C PHE A 45 2.08 -6.86 8.73
N HIS A 46 2.79 -7.95 8.48
CA HIS A 46 3.10 -8.39 7.12
C HIS A 46 1.84 -8.82 6.38
N LYS A 47 0.91 -9.46 7.05
CA LYS A 47 -0.37 -9.86 6.46
C LYS A 47 -1.15 -8.62 6.01
N LEU A 48 -1.29 -7.65 6.89
CA LEU A 48 -2.02 -6.42 6.59
C LEU A 48 -1.34 -5.60 5.50
N ARG A 49 -0.02 -5.55 5.51
CA ARG A 49 0.76 -4.89 4.47
C ARG A 49 0.52 -5.53 3.11
N ASN A 50 0.56 -6.86 3.05
CA ASN A 50 0.33 -7.59 1.81
C ASN A 50 -1.10 -7.39 1.30
N GLU A 51 -2.09 -7.41 2.18
CA GLU A 51 -3.49 -7.15 1.84
C GLU A 51 -3.65 -5.73 1.28
N PHE A 52 -2.96 -4.77 1.88
CA PHE A 52 -2.98 -3.39 1.41
C PHE A 52 -2.39 -3.27 0.01
N LEU A 53 -1.22 -3.88 -0.23
CA LEU A 53 -0.57 -3.85 -1.54
C LEU A 53 -1.41 -4.51 -2.62
N GLU A 54 -2.06 -5.63 -2.30
CA GLU A 54 -3.00 -6.31 -3.19
C GLU A 54 -4.18 -5.42 -3.54
N SER A 55 -4.78 -4.79 -2.53
CA SER A 55 -5.92 -3.89 -2.71
C SER A 55 -5.53 -2.69 -3.56
N MET A 56 -4.35 -2.17 -3.35
CA MET A 56 -3.82 -1.04 -4.11
C MET A 56 -3.68 -1.39 -5.59
N LYS A 57 -3.16 -2.57 -5.90
CA LYS A 57 -3.07 -3.06 -7.28
C LYS A 57 -4.44 -3.16 -7.93
N LYS A 58 -5.41 -3.70 -7.20
CA LYS A 58 -6.78 -3.85 -7.70
C LYS A 58 -7.41 -2.51 -8.00
N ILE A 59 -7.22 -1.54 -7.12
CA ILE A 59 -7.74 -0.19 -7.30
C ILE A 59 -7.10 0.48 -8.52
N ARG A 60 -5.78 0.36 -8.65
CA ARG A 60 -5.07 0.93 -9.81
C ARG A 60 -5.59 0.33 -11.13
N SER A 61 -5.71 -0.99 -11.18
CA SER A 61 -6.21 -1.68 -12.36
C SER A 61 -7.65 -1.26 -12.69
N TYR A 62 -8.48 -1.15 -11.67
CA TYR A 62 -9.87 -0.73 -11.85
C TYR A 62 -9.93 0.70 -12.41
N VAL A 63 -9.14 1.61 -11.85
CA VAL A 63 -9.11 3.01 -12.31
C VAL A 63 -8.64 3.10 -13.74
N GLU A 64 -7.58 2.37 -14.09
CA GLU A 64 -7.04 2.35 -15.46
C GLU A 64 -8.07 1.84 -16.46
N ASN A 65 -8.73 0.72 -16.12
CA ASN A 65 -9.78 0.14 -16.97
C ASN A 65 -10.97 1.08 -17.11
N LYS A 66 -11.32 1.77 -16.03
CA LYS A 66 -12.44 2.71 -16.04
C LYS A 66 -12.15 3.92 -16.92
N ILE A 67 -10.94 4.43 -16.86
CA ILE A 67 -10.50 5.54 -17.71
C ILE A 67 -10.60 5.13 -19.18
N GLU A 68 -10.09 3.96 -19.51
CA GLU A 68 -10.13 3.43 -20.88
C GLU A 68 -11.57 3.27 -21.36
N THR A 69 -12.42 2.64 -20.55
CA THR A 69 -13.83 2.43 -20.88
C THR A 69 -14.57 3.75 -21.10
N LEU A 70 -14.38 4.71 -20.21
CA LEU A 70 -15.04 6.01 -20.32
C LEU A 70 -14.52 6.80 -21.51
N SER A 71 -13.23 6.70 -21.81
CA SER A 71 -12.65 7.34 -23.00
C SER A 71 -13.24 6.78 -24.27
N GLU A 72 -13.41 5.45 -24.34
CA GLU A 72 -14.05 4.81 -25.49
C GLU A 72 -15.50 5.24 -25.65
N GLN A 73 -16.23 5.38 -24.54
CA GLN A 73 -17.62 5.85 -24.57
C GLN A 73 -17.73 7.27 -25.10
N ILE A 74 -16.80 8.14 -24.73
CA ILE A 74 -16.76 9.51 -25.26
C ILE A 74 -16.47 9.51 -26.76
N ASP A 75 -15.50 8.72 -27.21
CA ASP A 75 -15.15 8.59 -28.62
C ASP A 75 -16.34 8.07 -29.42
N ASP A 76 -17.00 7.02 -28.96
CA ASP A 76 -18.15 6.45 -29.61
C ASP A 76 -19.31 7.45 -29.71
N THR A 77 -19.57 8.19 -28.63
CA THR A 77 -20.61 9.20 -28.59
C THR A 77 -20.30 10.34 -29.54
N THR A 78 -19.04 10.81 -29.55
CA THR A 78 -18.60 11.91 -30.41
C THR A 78 -18.71 11.52 -31.89
N TRP A 79 -18.24 10.34 -32.25
CA TRP A 79 -18.27 9.88 -33.62
C TRP A 79 -19.68 9.45 -34.05
N GLY A 80 -20.48 8.98 -33.08
CA GLY A 80 -21.87 8.55 -33.34
C GLY A 80 -22.78 9.71 -33.69
N ASP A 81 -22.43 10.93 -33.33
CA ASP A 81 -23.22 12.10 -33.61
C ASP A 81 -23.08 12.60 -35.06
N TYR A 82 -22.13 12.02 -35.77
CA TYR A 82 -21.97 12.30 -37.19
C TYR A 82 -22.67 11.25 -38.03
#